data_93f871640f5ef4f8eb6a3330efbf9070
#
_entry.id   93f871640f5ef4f8eb6a3330efbf9070
#
_cell.length_a   1.000
_cell.length_b   1.000
_cell.length_c   1.000
_cell.angle_alpha   90.00
_cell.angle_beta   90.00
_cell.angle_gamma   90.00
#
_symmetry.space_group_name_H-M   'P 1'
#
loop_
_entity.id
_entity.type
_entity.pdbx_description
1 polymer ?
#
loop_
_entity_poly.entity_id
_entity_poly.type
_entity_poly.pdbx_seq_one_letter_code
_entity_poly.pdbx_strand_id
1 'polypeptide(L)'
;MCIRDSIRSLQHSDYITRTNSDQVIDQDDLESLINQVYKLVMLPGEEIIHVLPQEYKVDGQGEIKEPIGMFGGRLEANFHVVVGRVSSIKNIARCIKSAGIDFEGITLEPIASADAVLSQEEKEAGVALIDIGGGTTDLAIFKDGIIRHTSVIPFGGNVITDDIKEGCSIIEKQAELLKIKFGSAWPGENKENEIVSIPG
;
A
#
# COMPACT_ATOMS: atom_id res chain seq x y z
N MET A 1 -13.82 -6.59 5.08
CA MET A 1 -13.05 -7.02 6.29
C MET A 1 -11.72 -6.30 6.20
N CYS A 2 -11.59 -5.20 6.96
CA CYS A 2 -10.37 -4.38 6.90
C CYS A 2 -9.22 -5.14 7.55
N ILE A 3 -8.11 -5.27 6.84
CA ILE A 3 -6.89 -5.90 7.32
C ILE A 3 -6.12 -4.87 8.18
N ARG A 4 -6.75 -4.41 9.27
CA ARG A 4 -6.28 -3.26 10.06
C ARG A 4 -4.87 -3.39 10.64
N ASP A 5 -4.42 -4.62 10.97
CA ASP A 5 -3.17 -4.86 11.69
C ASP A 5 -2.29 -5.91 11.00
N SER A 6 -2.51 -6.18 9.70
CA SER A 6 -1.89 -7.32 9.04
C SER A 6 -0.80 -6.97 8.05
N ILE A 7 -0.56 -5.68 7.81
CA ILE A 7 0.47 -5.20 6.89
C ILE A 7 1.42 -4.27 7.65
N ARG A 8 2.70 -4.51 7.48
CA ARG A 8 3.77 -3.60 7.91
C ARG A 8 4.82 -3.48 6.83
N SER A 9 5.55 -2.40 6.82
CA SER A 9 6.69 -2.22 5.95
C SER A 9 8.00 -2.12 6.74
N LEU A 10 9.08 -2.53 6.11
CA LEU A 10 10.43 -2.41 6.65
C LEU A 10 11.39 -2.01 5.52
N GLN A 11 12.47 -1.36 5.89
CA GLN A 11 13.57 -1.09 4.98
C GLN A 11 14.60 -2.21 5.10
N HIS A 12 15.09 -2.70 3.98
CA HIS A 12 16.12 -3.72 3.91
C HIS A 12 17.12 -3.37 2.82
N SER A 13 18.39 -3.67 3.06
CA SER A 13 19.45 -3.50 2.08
C SER A 13 20.11 -4.84 1.84
N ASP A 14 20.31 -5.18 0.59
CA ASP A 14 20.96 -6.43 0.22
C ASP A 14 21.81 -6.24 -1.04
N TYR A 15 22.65 -7.23 -1.34
CA TYR A 15 23.55 -7.17 -2.49
C TYR A 15 23.81 -8.56 -3.06
N ILE A 16 24.18 -8.57 -4.34
CA ILE A 16 24.76 -9.73 -5.00
C ILE A 16 26.17 -9.39 -5.50
N THR A 17 27.04 -10.39 -5.48
CA THR A 17 28.35 -10.31 -6.13
C THR A 17 28.29 -11.10 -7.43
N ARG A 18 28.59 -10.43 -8.52
CA ARG A 18 28.57 -11.01 -9.87
C ARG A 18 29.88 -11.72 -10.15
N THR A 19 29.81 -12.89 -10.75
CA THR A 19 31.00 -13.66 -11.13
C THR A 19 31.71 -13.09 -12.35
N ASN A 20 30.97 -12.38 -13.24
CA ASN A 20 31.47 -11.79 -14.48
C ASN A 20 31.30 -10.26 -14.44
N SER A 21 32.30 -9.58 -13.90
CA SER A 21 32.34 -8.10 -13.91
C SER A 21 32.49 -7.49 -15.30
N ASP A 22 32.92 -8.29 -16.29
CA ASP A 22 33.12 -7.87 -17.68
C ASP A 22 31.85 -7.89 -18.53
N GLN A 23 30.73 -8.37 -17.94
CA GLN A 23 29.40 -8.30 -18.55
C GLN A 23 28.56 -7.19 -17.90
N VAL A 24 27.70 -6.59 -18.68
CA VAL A 24 26.76 -5.60 -18.17
C VAL A 24 25.74 -6.25 -17.22
N ILE A 25 25.24 -5.48 -16.27
CA ILE A 25 24.13 -5.87 -15.40
C ILE A 25 22.89 -6.06 -16.28
N ASP A 26 22.19 -7.15 -16.10
CA ASP A 26 20.98 -7.51 -16.83
C ASP A 26 19.77 -7.70 -15.90
N GLN A 27 18.64 -8.08 -16.49
CA GLN A 27 17.41 -8.30 -15.75
C GLN A 27 17.51 -9.48 -14.76
N ASP A 28 18.26 -10.51 -15.12
CA ASP A 28 18.44 -11.71 -14.27
C ASP A 28 19.21 -11.38 -12.98
N ASP A 29 20.18 -10.45 -13.06
CA ASP A 29 20.88 -9.93 -11.89
C ASP A 29 19.92 -9.22 -10.91
N LEU A 30 19.03 -8.36 -11.45
CA LEU A 30 18.01 -7.66 -10.64
C LEU A 30 17.04 -8.65 -10.01
N GLU A 31 16.53 -9.59 -10.79
CA GLU A 31 15.62 -10.62 -10.28
C GLU A 31 16.29 -11.51 -9.22
N SER A 32 17.56 -11.81 -9.42
CA SER A 32 18.35 -12.58 -8.45
C SER A 32 18.45 -11.84 -7.12
N LEU A 33 18.74 -10.55 -7.14
CA LEU A 33 18.80 -9.69 -5.95
C LEU A 33 17.44 -9.57 -5.26
N ILE A 34 16.37 -9.35 -6.02
CA ILE A 34 15.00 -9.29 -5.49
C ILE A 34 14.60 -10.63 -4.87
N ASN A 35 14.88 -11.75 -5.57
CA ASN A 35 14.57 -13.10 -5.08
C ASN A 35 15.34 -13.46 -3.82
N GLN A 36 16.51 -12.89 -3.58
CA GLN A 36 17.25 -13.05 -2.33
C GLN A 36 16.50 -12.43 -1.17
N VAL A 37 15.95 -11.23 -1.36
CA VAL A 37 15.13 -10.54 -0.34
C VAL A 37 13.85 -11.30 -0.03
N TYR A 38 13.19 -11.93 -1.02
CA TYR A 38 12.02 -12.78 -0.78
C TYR A 38 12.31 -14.01 0.11
N LYS A 39 13.58 -14.43 0.22
CA LYS A 39 13.99 -15.55 1.07
C LYS A 39 14.30 -15.16 2.53
N LEU A 40 14.17 -13.88 2.87
CA LEU A 40 14.37 -13.41 4.24
C LEU A 40 13.42 -14.13 5.20
N VAL A 41 13.95 -14.49 6.35
CA VAL A 41 13.17 -15.13 7.41
C VAL A 41 12.29 -14.07 8.09
N MET A 42 10.99 -14.21 7.93
CA MET A 42 9.99 -13.37 8.59
C MET A 42 9.58 -13.97 9.95
N LEU A 43 8.87 -13.20 10.74
CA LEU A 43 8.27 -13.70 11.98
C LEU A 43 7.24 -14.80 11.67
N PRO A 44 7.02 -15.75 12.60
CA PRO A 44 6.02 -16.80 12.40
C PRO A 44 4.63 -16.22 12.07
N GLY A 45 4.05 -16.68 10.98
CA GLY A 45 2.75 -16.20 10.49
C GLY A 45 2.78 -14.94 9.62
N GLU A 46 3.98 -14.47 9.24
CA GLU A 46 4.18 -13.38 8.29
C GLU A 46 4.80 -13.89 7.00
N GLU A 47 4.49 -13.21 5.89
CA GLU A 47 5.12 -13.43 4.59
C GLU A 47 5.34 -12.09 3.86
N ILE A 48 6.34 -12.06 2.99
CA ILE A 48 6.62 -10.89 2.15
C ILE A 48 5.61 -10.86 1.01
N ILE A 49 4.90 -9.73 0.89
CA ILE A 49 3.94 -9.47 -0.19
C ILE A 49 4.66 -8.77 -1.36
N HIS A 50 5.43 -7.72 -1.06
CA HIS A 50 6.16 -6.95 -2.06
C HIS A 50 7.58 -6.64 -1.62
N VAL A 51 8.49 -6.68 -2.60
CA VAL A 51 9.87 -6.20 -2.50
C VAL A 51 10.04 -5.10 -3.53
N LEU A 52 10.11 -3.85 -3.07
CA LEU A 52 10.09 -2.66 -3.92
C LEU A 52 11.46 -1.98 -3.88
N PRO A 53 12.25 -2.06 -4.95
CA PRO A 53 13.55 -1.40 -5.00
C PRO A 53 13.39 0.12 -4.84
N GLN A 54 14.28 0.75 -4.07
CA GLN A 54 14.28 2.18 -3.83
C GLN A 54 15.44 2.87 -4.56
N GLU A 55 16.61 2.28 -4.49
CA GLU A 55 17.84 2.82 -5.01
C GLU A 55 18.84 1.71 -5.20
N TYR A 56 19.55 1.75 -6.31
CA TYR A 56 20.63 0.81 -6.59
C TYR A 56 21.99 1.45 -6.38
N LYS A 57 22.97 0.59 -6.07
CA LYS A 57 24.41 0.94 -6.03
C LYS A 57 25.19 -0.10 -6.81
N VAL A 58 26.11 0.37 -7.61
CA VAL A 58 27.04 -0.48 -8.40
C VAL A 58 28.45 -0.16 -7.96
N ASP A 59 29.17 -1.16 -7.45
CA ASP A 59 30.54 -1.04 -6.93
C ASP A 59 30.72 0.14 -5.95
N GLY A 60 29.68 0.38 -5.12
CA GLY A 60 29.65 1.46 -4.12
C GLY A 60 29.21 2.83 -4.64
N GLN A 61 29.01 3.00 -5.94
CA GLN A 61 28.42 4.20 -6.52
C GLN A 61 26.88 4.12 -6.35
N GLY A 62 26.30 5.03 -5.59
CA GLY A 62 24.88 5.13 -5.28
C GLY A 62 24.08 6.03 -6.21
N GLU A 63 22.81 6.28 -5.84
CA GLU A 63 21.85 7.11 -6.57
C GLU A 63 21.53 6.63 -7.99
N ILE A 64 21.65 5.31 -8.23
CA ILE A 64 21.38 4.71 -9.54
C ILE A 64 19.90 4.27 -9.54
N LYS A 65 19.12 4.80 -10.49
CA LYS A 65 17.71 4.42 -10.69
C LYS A 65 17.59 3.15 -11.53
N GLU A 66 18.40 3.03 -12.57
CA GLU A 66 18.40 1.92 -13.49
C GLU A 66 19.83 1.40 -13.71
N PRO A 67 20.20 0.26 -13.11
CA PRO A 67 21.55 -0.29 -13.23
C PRO A 67 21.73 -1.16 -14.46
N ILE A 68 20.66 -1.52 -15.21
CA ILE A 68 20.75 -2.36 -16.41
C ILE A 68 21.64 -1.70 -17.46
N GLY A 69 22.56 -2.48 -18.03
CA GLY A 69 23.52 -1.99 -19.02
C GLY A 69 24.79 -1.39 -18.41
N MET A 70 24.89 -1.24 -17.10
CA MET A 70 26.12 -0.81 -16.42
C MET A 70 27.06 -1.99 -16.19
N PHE A 71 28.38 -1.73 -16.22
CA PHE A 71 29.37 -2.69 -15.75
C PHE A 71 29.54 -2.58 -14.24
N GLY A 72 29.74 -3.71 -13.58
CA GLY A 72 30.04 -3.74 -12.15
C GLY A 72 30.10 -5.15 -11.59
N GLY A 73 30.92 -5.34 -10.57
CA GLY A 73 31.09 -6.62 -9.88
C GLY A 73 30.13 -6.83 -8.69
N ARG A 74 29.62 -5.73 -8.12
CA ARG A 74 28.72 -5.77 -6.98
C ARG A 74 27.50 -4.89 -7.23
N LEU A 75 26.31 -5.50 -7.21
CA LEU A 75 25.04 -4.82 -7.31
C LEU A 75 24.36 -4.85 -5.93
N GLU A 76 24.08 -3.69 -5.37
CA GLU A 76 23.36 -3.50 -4.11
C GLU A 76 22.07 -2.74 -4.36
N ALA A 77 21.05 -2.97 -3.50
CA ALA A 77 19.86 -2.14 -3.49
C ALA A 77 19.30 -1.96 -2.09
N ASN A 78 18.64 -0.83 -1.89
CA ASN A 78 17.76 -0.59 -0.75
C ASN A 78 16.34 -0.96 -1.18
N PHE A 79 15.61 -1.67 -0.32
CA PHE A 79 14.28 -2.15 -0.59
C PHE A 79 13.28 -1.66 0.45
N HIS A 80 12.12 -1.24 -0.03
CA HIS A 80 10.91 -1.14 0.79
C HIS A 80 10.18 -2.49 0.71
N VAL A 81 10.20 -3.22 1.82
CA VAL A 81 9.62 -4.57 1.89
C VAL A 81 8.28 -4.49 2.61
N VAL A 82 7.25 -4.98 1.96
CA VAL A 82 5.89 -5.04 2.51
C VAL A 82 5.61 -6.47 2.97
N VAL A 83 5.24 -6.59 4.23
CA VAL A 83 5.00 -7.87 4.91
C VAL A 83 3.56 -7.96 5.35
N GLY A 84 2.91 -9.09 5.11
CA GLY A 84 1.53 -9.34 5.51
C GLY A 84 1.37 -10.59 6.36
N ARG A 85 0.26 -10.67 7.09
CA ARG A 85 -0.11 -11.87 7.84
C ARG A 85 -0.63 -12.96 6.91
N VAL A 86 -0.02 -14.11 6.93
CA VAL A 86 -0.40 -15.31 6.15
C VAL A 86 -1.88 -15.67 6.33
N SER A 87 -2.41 -15.57 7.56
CA SER A 87 -3.82 -15.86 7.85
C SER A 87 -4.78 -14.93 7.11
N SER A 88 -4.47 -13.64 7.04
CA SER A 88 -5.27 -12.65 6.34
C SER A 88 -5.28 -12.89 4.83
N ILE A 89 -4.11 -13.15 4.26
CA ILE A 89 -3.94 -13.47 2.84
C ILE A 89 -4.73 -14.73 2.47
N LYS A 90 -4.59 -15.80 3.26
CA LYS A 90 -5.31 -17.05 3.06
C LYS A 90 -6.84 -16.89 3.18
N ASN A 91 -7.32 -16.04 4.10
CA ASN A 91 -8.74 -15.75 4.23
C ASN A 91 -9.30 -15.04 2.99
N ILE A 92 -8.58 -14.06 2.45
CA ILE A 92 -8.95 -13.37 1.20
C ILE A 92 -9.01 -14.40 0.05
N ALA A 93 -7.94 -15.15 -0.15
CA ALA A 93 -7.87 -16.17 -1.20
C ALA A 93 -9.01 -17.20 -1.07
N ARG A 94 -9.35 -17.62 0.15
CA ARG A 94 -10.47 -18.52 0.42
C ARG A 94 -11.81 -17.90 0.04
N CYS A 95 -12.05 -16.64 0.38
CA CYS A 95 -13.29 -15.94 0.02
C CYS A 95 -13.47 -15.87 -1.51
N ILE A 96 -12.40 -15.52 -2.23
CA ILE A 96 -12.41 -15.44 -3.70
C ILE A 96 -12.71 -16.80 -4.32
N LYS A 97 -12.01 -17.86 -3.88
CA LYS A 97 -12.26 -19.23 -4.34
C LYS A 97 -13.66 -19.71 -4.02
N SER A 98 -14.20 -19.35 -2.85
CA SER A 98 -15.58 -19.72 -2.47
C SER A 98 -16.65 -19.03 -3.34
N ALA A 99 -16.32 -17.90 -3.93
CA ALA A 99 -17.14 -17.21 -4.93
C ALA A 99 -17.00 -17.80 -6.35
N GLY A 100 -16.19 -18.84 -6.54
CA GLY A 100 -15.95 -19.47 -7.85
C GLY A 100 -15.02 -18.65 -8.76
N ILE A 101 -14.19 -17.76 -8.19
CA ILE A 101 -13.24 -16.92 -8.91
C ILE A 101 -11.83 -17.44 -8.66
N ASP A 102 -11.01 -17.47 -9.70
CA ASP A 102 -9.61 -17.82 -9.56
C ASP A 102 -8.83 -16.70 -8.89
N PHE A 103 -7.95 -17.09 -7.97
CA PHE A 103 -7.06 -16.19 -7.25
C PHE A 103 -5.66 -16.23 -7.88
N GLU A 104 -5.25 -15.15 -8.51
CA GLU A 104 -3.99 -15.05 -9.23
C GLU A 104 -2.87 -14.46 -8.36
N GLY A 105 -3.19 -13.45 -7.55
CA GLY A 105 -2.20 -12.78 -6.71
C GLY A 105 -2.81 -11.76 -5.77
N ILE A 106 -1.95 -11.13 -4.97
CA ILE A 106 -2.33 -10.07 -4.04
C ILE A 106 -1.44 -8.84 -4.27
N THR A 107 -2.05 -7.68 -4.27
CA THR A 107 -1.37 -6.39 -4.39
C THR A 107 -1.76 -5.50 -3.21
N LEU A 108 -0.82 -4.69 -2.74
CA LEU A 108 -1.10 -3.68 -1.71
C LEU A 108 -2.03 -2.61 -2.28
N GLU A 109 -3.09 -2.29 -1.54
CA GLU A 109 -4.13 -1.33 -1.97
C GLU A 109 -3.56 0.02 -2.44
N PRO A 110 -2.65 0.71 -1.71
CA PRO A 110 -2.05 1.96 -2.19
C PRO A 110 -1.28 1.85 -3.52
N ILE A 111 -0.73 0.70 -3.85
CA ILE A 111 -0.06 0.47 -5.15
C ILE A 111 -1.11 0.40 -6.25
N ALA A 112 -2.16 -0.40 -6.05
CA ALA A 112 -3.23 -0.55 -7.01
C ALA A 112 -3.99 0.78 -7.24
N SER A 113 -4.27 1.53 -6.17
CA SER A 113 -4.90 2.86 -6.25
C SER A 113 -4.00 3.85 -7.01
N ALA A 114 -2.69 3.83 -6.75
CA ALA A 114 -1.73 4.68 -7.46
C ALA A 114 -1.65 4.39 -8.96
N ASP A 115 -1.74 3.13 -9.34
CA ASP A 115 -1.73 2.75 -10.76
C ASP A 115 -3.02 3.16 -11.48
N ALA A 116 -4.12 3.29 -10.75
CA ALA A 116 -5.39 3.71 -11.30
C ALA A 116 -5.53 5.24 -11.47
N VAL A 117 -4.89 6.06 -10.61
CA VAL A 117 -5.18 7.49 -10.52
C VAL A 117 -3.97 8.41 -10.72
N LEU A 118 -2.73 7.92 -10.58
CA LEU A 118 -1.53 8.74 -10.71
C LEU A 118 -0.85 8.52 -12.06
N SER A 119 -0.44 9.64 -12.68
CA SER A 119 0.44 9.60 -13.84
C SER A 119 1.90 9.32 -13.42
N GLN A 120 2.72 8.93 -14.40
CA GLN A 120 4.14 8.71 -14.14
C GLN A 120 4.87 10.01 -13.76
N GLU A 121 4.48 11.13 -14.38
CA GLU A 121 5.04 12.45 -14.08
C GLU A 121 4.75 12.90 -12.66
N GLU A 122 3.55 12.60 -12.13
CA GLU A 122 3.20 12.88 -10.73
C GLU A 122 4.02 12.02 -9.77
N LYS A 123 4.20 10.73 -10.07
CA LYS A 123 5.05 9.84 -9.28
C LYS A 123 6.52 10.31 -9.26
N GLU A 124 7.01 10.84 -10.39
CA GLU A 124 8.38 11.38 -10.49
C GLU A 124 8.55 12.70 -9.76
N ALA A 125 7.63 13.64 -9.92
CA ALA A 125 7.67 14.95 -9.28
C ALA A 125 7.57 14.86 -7.75
N GLY A 126 6.83 13.87 -7.28
CA GLY A 126 6.54 13.65 -5.87
C GLY A 126 5.09 13.92 -5.52
N VAL A 127 4.40 12.89 -5.04
CA VAL A 127 2.98 12.94 -4.71
C VAL A 127 2.68 12.10 -3.48
N ALA A 128 1.75 12.57 -2.64
CA ALA A 128 1.15 11.81 -1.57
C ALA A 128 -0.27 11.39 -2.00
N LEU A 129 -0.48 10.08 -2.13
CA LEU A 129 -1.79 9.49 -2.37
C LEU A 129 -2.42 9.16 -1.02
N ILE A 130 -3.63 9.66 -0.80
CA ILE A 130 -4.43 9.37 0.39
C ILE A 130 -5.73 8.73 -0.07
N ASP A 131 -5.94 7.47 0.32
CA ASP A 131 -7.15 6.71 0.04
C ASP A 131 -7.98 6.60 1.33
N ILE A 132 -9.11 7.29 1.38
CA ILE A 132 -9.97 7.38 2.57
C ILE A 132 -11.15 6.44 2.39
N GLY A 133 -11.05 5.26 3.00
CA GLY A 133 -12.10 4.27 3.02
C GLY A 133 -13.09 4.45 4.18
N GLY A 134 -13.96 3.45 4.38
CA GLY A 134 -14.88 3.42 5.53
C GLY A 134 -14.16 3.16 6.84
N GLY A 135 -13.27 2.19 6.88
CA GLY A 135 -12.60 1.72 8.11
C GLY A 135 -11.12 2.05 8.21
N THR A 136 -10.46 2.38 7.11
CA THR A 136 -9.03 2.71 7.02
C THR A 136 -8.82 3.92 6.13
N THR A 137 -7.70 4.58 6.35
CA THR A 137 -7.13 5.57 5.44
C THR A 137 -5.74 5.10 5.09
N ASP A 138 -5.48 4.88 3.81
CA ASP A 138 -4.22 4.40 3.28
C ASP A 138 -3.42 5.55 2.71
N LEU A 139 -2.15 5.65 3.08
CA LEU A 139 -1.21 6.67 2.60
C LEU A 139 -0.09 6.00 1.82
N ALA A 140 0.21 6.52 0.64
CA ALA A 140 1.40 6.21 -0.11
C ALA A 140 2.11 7.49 -0.57
N ILE A 141 3.43 7.54 -0.40
CA ILE A 141 4.25 8.66 -0.85
C ILE A 141 5.16 8.16 -1.97
N PHE A 142 5.05 8.81 -3.12
CA PHE A 142 5.89 8.57 -4.27
C PHE A 142 6.84 9.74 -4.49
N LYS A 143 8.03 9.47 -4.95
CA LYS A 143 9.02 10.45 -5.42
C LYS A 143 10.03 9.75 -6.33
N ASP A 144 10.46 10.41 -7.37
CA ASP A 144 11.37 9.86 -8.38
C ASP A 144 10.83 8.60 -9.07
N GLY A 145 9.49 8.48 -9.22
CA GLY A 145 8.81 7.31 -9.76
C GLY A 145 8.71 6.13 -8.80
N ILE A 146 9.22 6.24 -7.57
CA ILE A 146 9.35 5.14 -6.61
C ILE A 146 8.49 5.41 -5.37
N ILE A 147 7.85 4.35 -4.85
CA ILE A 147 7.13 4.41 -3.58
C ILE A 147 8.13 4.50 -2.43
N ARG A 148 8.11 5.60 -1.70
CA ARG A 148 9.05 5.87 -0.59
C ARG A 148 8.51 5.48 0.77
N HIS A 149 7.20 5.56 0.93
CA HIS A 149 6.55 5.26 2.21
C HIS A 149 5.13 4.77 2.00
N THR A 150 4.70 3.82 2.82
CA THR A 150 3.33 3.37 2.93
C THR A 150 2.91 3.32 4.39
N SER A 151 1.69 3.73 4.68
CA SER A 151 1.11 3.66 6.03
C SER A 151 -0.38 3.42 5.96
N VAL A 152 -0.91 2.72 6.95
CA VAL A 152 -2.34 2.48 7.11
C VAL A 152 -2.79 3.12 8.42
N ILE A 153 -3.73 4.03 8.33
CA ILE A 153 -4.34 4.70 9.48
C ILE A 153 -5.66 3.97 9.78
N PRO A 154 -5.88 3.42 10.99
CA PRO A 154 -6.99 2.53 11.27
C PRO A 154 -8.32 3.25 11.54
N PHE A 155 -8.61 4.30 10.78
CA PHE A 155 -9.91 4.97 10.78
C PHE A 155 -10.22 5.59 9.42
N GLY A 156 -11.51 5.80 9.15
CA GLY A 156 -12.04 6.41 7.94
C GLY A 156 -13.47 6.91 8.19
N GLY A 157 -14.31 6.91 7.17
CA GLY A 157 -15.67 7.45 7.24
C GLY A 157 -16.60 6.83 8.28
N ASN A 158 -16.29 5.61 8.76
CA ASN A 158 -17.11 4.94 9.78
C ASN A 158 -17.04 5.61 11.15
N VAL A 159 -15.96 6.33 11.46
CA VAL A 159 -15.85 7.11 12.70
C VAL A 159 -16.98 8.13 12.78
N ILE A 160 -17.26 8.82 11.67
CA ILE A 160 -18.36 9.81 11.59
C ILE A 160 -19.72 9.11 11.77
N THR A 161 -19.89 7.93 11.19
CA THR A 161 -21.12 7.14 11.34
C THR A 161 -21.32 6.71 12.80
N ASP A 162 -20.26 6.26 13.46
CA ASP A 162 -20.30 5.85 14.86
C ASP A 162 -20.61 7.04 15.79
N ASP A 163 -20.02 8.22 15.53
CA ASP A 163 -20.30 9.44 16.28
C ASP A 163 -21.76 9.87 16.15
N ILE A 164 -22.33 9.82 14.92
CA ILE A 164 -23.75 10.12 14.69
C ILE A 164 -24.64 9.09 15.39
N LYS A 165 -24.30 7.81 15.30
CA LYS A 165 -25.02 6.71 15.94
C LYS A 165 -25.10 6.91 17.45
N GLU A 166 -23.98 7.23 18.11
CA GLU A 166 -23.91 7.46 19.54
C GLU A 166 -24.60 8.78 19.94
N GLY A 167 -24.30 9.87 19.24
CA GLY A 167 -24.87 11.18 19.55
C GLY A 167 -26.38 11.27 19.37
N CYS A 168 -26.91 10.56 18.38
CA CYS A 168 -28.38 10.53 18.11
C CYS A 168 -29.08 9.30 18.71
N SER A 169 -28.35 8.35 19.32
CA SER A 169 -28.90 7.10 19.87
C SER A 169 -29.71 6.29 18.84
N ILE A 170 -29.20 6.15 17.63
CA ILE A 170 -29.85 5.46 16.51
C ILE A 170 -29.02 4.25 16.04
N ILE A 171 -29.61 3.42 15.19
CA ILE A 171 -28.88 2.28 14.60
C ILE A 171 -27.89 2.74 13.52
N GLU A 172 -26.84 1.98 13.31
CA GLU A 172 -25.74 2.26 12.36
C GLU A 172 -26.24 2.59 10.95
N LYS A 173 -27.22 1.83 10.44
CA LYS A 173 -27.80 2.05 9.11
C LYS A 173 -28.46 3.42 8.98
N GLN A 174 -29.11 3.91 10.02
CA GLN A 174 -29.72 5.23 10.03
C GLN A 174 -28.67 6.33 10.14
N ALA A 175 -27.64 6.13 10.97
CA ALA A 175 -26.51 7.04 11.09
C ALA A 175 -25.75 7.19 9.75
N GLU A 176 -25.52 6.09 9.04
CA GLU A 176 -24.88 6.12 7.71
C GLU A 176 -25.74 6.87 6.69
N LEU A 177 -27.06 6.65 6.68
CA LEU A 177 -27.97 7.40 5.80
C LEU A 177 -27.97 8.90 6.11
N LEU A 178 -27.91 9.29 7.39
CA LEU A 178 -27.81 10.70 7.79
C LEU A 178 -26.49 11.30 7.29
N LYS A 179 -25.37 10.61 7.51
CA LYS A 179 -24.05 11.05 7.03
C LYS A 179 -24.06 11.28 5.52
N ILE A 180 -24.55 10.32 4.73
CA ILE A 180 -24.58 10.41 3.26
C ILE A 180 -25.51 11.52 2.78
N LYS A 181 -26.67 11.67 3.39
CA LYS A 181 -27.71 12.58 2.89
C LYS A 181 -27.52 14.02 3.32
N PHE A 182 -27.00 14.25 4.51
CA PHE A 182 -26.91 15.56 5.14
C PHE A 182 -25.50 15.99 5.52
N GLY A 183 -24.51 15.07 5.43
CA GLY A 183 -23.12 15.40 5.70
C GLY A 183 -22.52 16.28 4.61
N SER A 184 -21.81 17.32 5.02
CA SER A 184 -21.00 18.16 4.13
C SER A 184 -19.67 18.48 4.82
N ALA A 185 -18.60 18.44 4.05
CA ALA A 185 -17.28 18.89 4.51
C ALA A 185 -17.13 20.43 4.39
N TRP A 186 -18.05 21.10 3.72
CA TRP A 186 -18.02 22.55 3.52
C TRP A 186 -19.03 23.25 4.42
N PRO A 187 -18.58 24.02 5.45
CA PRO A 187 -19.50 24.66 6.40
C PRO A 187 -20.54 25.59 5.77
N GLY A 188 -20.24 26.22 4.63
CA GLY A 188 -21.14 27.13 3.93
C GLY A 188 -22.31 26.43 3.21
N GLU A 189 -22.30 25.13 3.03
CA GLU A 189 -23.39 24.35 2.45
C GLU A 189 -24.39 23.85 3.50
N ASN A 190 -24.00 23.86 4.77
CA ASN A 190 -24.90 23.46 5.85
C ASN A 190 -25.97 24.54 6.06
N LYS A 191 -27.22 24.20 5.76
CA LYS A 191 -28.38 25.05 6.08
C LYS A 191 -28.62 24.96 7.58
N GLU A 192 -28.64 26.13 8.25
CA GLU A 192 -28.99 26.18 9.66
C GLU A 192 -30.42 25.63 9.88
N ASN A 193 -30.57 24.76 10.89
CA ASN A 193 -31.85 24.24 11.38
C ASN A 193 -32.65 23.32 10.41
N GLU A 194 -31.99 22.45 9.68
CA GLU A 194 -32.71 21.41 8.96
C GLU A 194 -33.16 20.30 9.95
N ILE A 195 -34.50 20.18 10.10
CA ILE A 195 -35.08 19.12 10.98
C ILE A 195 -35.18 17.82 10.17
N VAL A 196 -34.50 16.79 10.62
CA VAL A 196 -34.52 15.46 10.01
C VAL A 196 -35.36 14.52 10.86
N SER A 197 -36.39 13.91 10.26
CA SER A 197 -37.16 12.85 10.90
C SER A 197 -36.49 11.50 10.64
N ILE A 198 -36.15 10.78 11.72
CA ILE A 198 -35.58 9.45 11.65
C ILE A 198 -36.71 8.46 11.92
N PRO A 199 -37.01 7.51 11.01
CA PRO A 199 -37.97 6.45 11.29
C PRO A 199 -37.48 5.60 12.46
N GLY A 200 -38.38 5.35 13.46
CA GLY A 200 -38.09 4.48 14.61
C GLY A 200 -37.96 3.01 14.25
#